data_47eab99fc6f72289160c6ed83f5a7106
#
_entry.id   47eab99fc6f72289160c6ed83f5a7106
#
_cell.length_a   1.000
_cell.length_b   1.000
_cell.length_c   1.000
_cell.angle_alpha   90.00
_cell.angle_beta   90.00
_cell.angle_gamma   90.00
#
_symmetry.space_group_name_H-M   'P 1'
#
loop_
_entity.id
_entity.type
_entity.pdbx_description
1 polymer ?
#
loop_
_entity_poly.entity_id
_entity_poly.type
_entity_poly.pdbx_seq_one_letter_code
_entity_poly.pdbx_strand_id
1 'polypeptide(L)'
;AIAYPYMDLVWQNDSTSDVLLVMSYTNSSVTASLWGVDPGYQVSTDYGEWKEGEHYSVKYRNDDSVAQGTEYIETTGVNGSSISITRIVKDSNGKLLHEDLFESTYAPKDQVVVRGTA
;
A
#
# COMPACT_ATOMS: atom_id res chain seq x y z
N ALA A 1 -2.69 -1.78 -6.64
CA ALA A 1 -3.35 -3.07 -6.85
C ALA A 1 -2.30 -4.15 -7.11
N ILE A 2 -2.51 -5.35 -6.60
CA ILE A 2 -1.66 -6.51 -6.85
C ILE A 2 -2.18 -7.20 -8.10
N ALA A 3 -1.32 -7.41 -9.09
CA ALA A 3 -1.68 -8.01 -10.37
C ALA A 3 -0.60 -9.00 -10.83
N TYR A 4 -0.95 -10.28 -10.87
CA TYR A 4 -0.09 -11.30 -11.46
C TYR A 4 0.11 -11.05 -12.97
N PRO A 5 1.31 -11.25 -13.55
CA PRO A 5 2.56 -11.73 -12.92
C PRO A 5 3.47 -10.65 -12.32
N TYR A 6 3.04 -9.39 -12.29
CA TYR A 6 3.91 -8.28 -11.91
C TYR A 6 4.07 -8.12 -10.40
N MET A 7 3.01 -8.47 -9.65
CA MET A 7 3.01 -8.42 -8.20
C MET A 7 2.03 -9.47 -7.67
N ASP A 8 2.46 -10.26 -6.69
CA ASP A 8 1.64 -11.25 -6.02
C ASP A 8 1.89 -11.25 -4.51
N LEU A 9 1.01 -11.89 -3.77
CA LEU A 9 1.18 -12.18 -2.36
C LEU A 9 1.47 -13.66 -2.19
N VAL A 10 2.68 -13.96 -1.73
CA VAL A 10 3.13 -15.33 -1.45
C VAL A 10 3.32 -15.50 0.05
N TRP A 11 2.78 -16.59 0.60
CA TRP A 11 2.96 -16.96 1.99
C TRP A 11 3.04 -18.47 2.14
N GLN A 12 3.58 -18.90 3.24
CA GLN A 12 3.74 -20.31 3.59
C GLN A 12 3.06 -20.62 4.93
N ASN A 13 2.34 -21.71 4.99
CA ASN A 13 1.84 -22.24 6.26
C ASN A 13 3.00 -22.91 7.00
N ASP A 14 3.51 -22.28 8.03
CA ASP A 14 4.57 -22.79 8.90
C ASP A 14 4.04 -23.44 10.20
N SER A 15 2.71 -23.56 10.32
CA SER A 15 2.07 -24.25 11.43
C SER A 15 2.09 -25.77 11.25
N THR A 16 1.76 -26.51 12.30
CA THR A 16 1.66 -27.98 12.27
C THR A 16 0.31 -28.50 11.80
N SER A 17 -0.64 -27.60 11.50
CA SER A 17 -2.01 -27.92 11.10
C SER A 17 -2.31 -27.40 9.71
N ASP A 18 -3.24 -28.03 9.02
CA ASP A 18 -3.70 -27.58 7.71
C ASP A 18 -4.43 -26.24 7.81
N VAL A 19 -4.34 -25.46 6.75
CA VAL A 19 -5.04 -24.20 6.57
C VAL A 19 -5.90 -24.28 5.32
N LEU A 20 -7.16 -23.87 5.43
CA LEU A 20 -8.09 -23.76 4.32
C LEU A 20 -8.24 -22.30 3.90
N LEU A 21 -7.94 -22.02 2.64
CA LEU A 21 -8.22 -20.73 2.01
C LEU A 21 -9.56 -20.81 1.28
N VAL A 22 -10.51 -19.95 1.66
CA VAL A 22 -11.80 -19.81 1.02
C VAL A 22 -11.87 -18.44 0.34
N MET A 23 -12.13 -18.43 -0.95
CA MET A 23 -12.32 -17.21 -1.74
C MET A 23 -13.79 -17.08 -2.12
N SER A 24 -14.34 -15.87 -1.96
CA SER A 24 -15.67 -15.53 -2.40
C SER A 24 -15.70 -14.12 -3.01
N TYR A 25 -16.71 -13.85 -3.82
CA TYR A 25 -16.85 -12.54 -4.45
C TYR A 25 -18.31 -12.12 -4.57
N THR A 26 -18.51 -10.83 -4.64
CA THR A 26 -19.77 -10.18 -5.03
C THR A 26 -19.47 -9.23 -6.20
N ASN A 27 -20.47 -8.50 -6.68
CA ASN A 27 -20.25 -7.50 -7.73
C ASN A 27 -19.32 -6.35 -7.33
N SER A 28 -19.09 -6.14 -6.03
CA SER A 28 -18.31 -5.01 -5.50
C SER A 28 -17.18 -5.40 -4.56
N SER A 29 -17.04 -6.69 -4.23
CA SER A 29 -16.03 -7.14 -3.26
C SER A 29 -15.48 -8.51 -3.57
N VAL A 30 -14.24 -8.75 -3.13
CA VAL A 30 -13.60 -10.06 -3.08
C VAL A 30 -13.20 -10.30 -1.63
N THR A 31 -13.53 -11.48 -1.10
CA THR A 31 -13.20 -11.88 0.27
C THR A 31 -12.32 -13.12 0.26
N ALA A 32 -11.22 -13.06 0.98
CA ALA A 32 -10.36 -14.21 1.25
C ALA A 32 -10.43 -14.54 2.75
N SER A 33 -10.76 -15.77 3.09
CA SER A 33 -10.87 -16.25 4.47
C SER A 33 -9.92 -17.41 4.69
N LEU A 34 -9.13 -17.33 5.74
CA LEU A 34 -8.24 -18.42 6.19
C LEU A 34 -8.88 -19.10 7.40
N TRP A 35 -9.02 -20.42 7.32
CA TRP A 35 -9.55 -21.26 8.37
C TRP A 35 -8.49 -22.24 8.81
N GLY A 36 -8.36 -22.47 10.12
CA GLY A 36 -7.38 -23.38 10.66
C GLY A 36 -7.51 -23.52 12.17
N VAL A 37 -6.59 -24.26 12.76
CA VAL A 37 -6.47 -24.36 14.22
C VAL A 37 -5.71 -23.13 14.72
N ASP A 38 -6.25 -22.43 15.70
CA ASP A 38 -5.57 -21.30 16.34
C ASP A 38 -4.33 -21.82 17.10
N PRO A 39 -3.11 -21.44 16.68
CA PRO A 39 -1.88 -21.85 17.36
C PRO A 39 -1.61 -21.06 18.64
N GLY A 40 -2.47 -20.10 19.01
CA GLY A 40 -2.28 -19.23 20.18
C GLY A 40 -1.20 -18.17 19.98
N TYR A 41 -0.89 -17.79 18.74
CA TYR A 41 0.11 -16.76 18.46
C TYR A 41 -0.38 -15.38 18.88
N GLN A 42 0.55 -14.63 19.46
CA GLN A 42 0.34 -13.23 19.79
C GLN A 42 1.07 -12.39 18.76
N VAL A 43 0.31 -11.67 17.93
CA VAL A 43 0.84 -10.81 16.87
C VAL A 43 0.67 -9.36 17.28
N SER A 44 1.76 -8.61 17.23
CA SER A 44 1.76 -7.16 17.41
C SER A 44 2.46 -6.48 16.25
N THR A 45 2.05 -5.23 15.99
CA THR A 45 2.61 -4.40 14.93
C THR A 45 3.07 -3.09 15.55
N ASP A 46 4.32 -2.75 15.31
CA ASP A 46 4.90 -1.47 15.70
C ASP A 46 5.07 -0.61 14.43
N TYR A 47 4.40 0.54 14.42
CA TYR A 47 4.43 1.49 13.31
C TYR A 47 5.52 2.53 13.57
N GLY A 48 6.48 2.61 12.65
CA GLY A 48 7.44 3.69 12.64
C GLY A 48 6.79 5.03 12.24
N GLU A 49 7.57 6.07 12.27
CA GLU A 49 7.13 7.39 11.84
C GLU A 49 7.14 7.51 10.31
N TRP A 50 6.18 8.27 9.78
CA TRP A 50 6.19 8.66 8.37
C TRP A 50 7.35 9.60 8.11
N LYS A 51 8.10 9.31 7.05
CA LYS A 51 9.18 10.15 6.56
C LYS A 51 8.77 10.75 5.22
N GLU A 52 9.04 12.04 5.05
CA GLU A 52 8.88 12.70 3.77
C GLU A 52 9.93 12.18 2.79
N GLY A 53 9.49 11.87 1.57
CA GLY A 53 10.33 11.38 0.48
C GLY A 53 10.62 12.48 -0.55
N GLU A 54 10.70 12.09 -1.82
CA GLU A 54 10.93 13.02 -2.92
C GLU A 54 9.78 14.03 -3.06
N HIS A 55 10.14 15.26 -3.38
CA HIS A 55 9.16 16.28 -3.71
C HIS A 55 8.50 15.99 -5.07
N TYR A 56 7.21 16.29 -5.21
CA TYR A 56 6.52 16.17 -6.48
C TYR A 56 7.07 17.17 -7.52
N SER A 57 6.98 16.81 -8.79
CA SER A 57 7.27 17.70 -9.91
C SER A 57 6.00 18.41 -10.39
N VAL A 58 6.17 19.56 -10.99
CA VAL A 58 5.07 20.30 -11.63
C VAL A 58 5.16 20.09 -13.14
N LYS A 59 4.09 19.58 -13.72
CA LYS A 59 3.92 19.39 -15.16
C LYS A 59 2.88 20.35 -15.70
N TYR A 60 3.09 20.84 -16.91
CA TYR A 60 2.16 21.74 -17.58
C TYR A 60 1.52 21.04 -18.77
N ARG A 61 0.22 21.20 -18.91
CA ARG A 61 -0.57 20.73 -20.06
C ARG A 61 -1.28 21.93 -20.69
N ASN A 62 -1.09 22.11 -21.98
CA ASN A 62 -1.80 23.14 -22.74
C ASN A 62 -3.21 22.67 -23.09
N ASP A 63 -4.17 23.58 -23.08
CA ASP A 63 -5.56 23.34 -23.41
C ASP A 63 -6.12 24.49 -24.25
N ASP A 64 -6.50 24.21 -25.47
CA ASP A 64 -7.04 25.16 -26.44
C ASP A 64 -8.52 25.46 -26.23
N SER A 65 -9.18 24.76 -25.35
CA SER A 65 -10.54 25.07 -24.91
C SER A 65 -10.59 26.08 -23.76
N VAL A 66 -9.43 26.42 -23.17
CA VAL A 66 -9.30 27.33 -22.04
C VAL A 66 -8.71 28.65 -22.52
N ALA A 67 -9.26 29.79 -22.04
CA ALA A 67 -8.84 31.11 -22.43
C ALA A 67 -7.33 31.35 -22.19
N GLN A 68 -6.65 31.94 -23.14
CA GLN A 68 -5.23 32.26 -23.04
C GLN A 68 -4.94 33.10 -21.78
N GLY A 69 -3.88 32.74 -21.06
CA GLY A 69 -3.50 33.37 -19.81
C GLY A 69 -4.20 32.86 -18.57
N THR A 70 -5.10 31.90 -18.73
CA THR A 70 -5.72 31.18 -17.58
C THR A 70 -4.89 29.98 -17.20
N GLU A 71 -4.65 29.81 -15.91
CA GLU A 71 -4.02 28.60 -15.36
C GLU A 71 -4.86 28.04 -14.20
N TYR A 72 -4.95 26.71 -14.10
CA TYR A 72 -5.55 26.04 -12.94
C TYR A 72 -4.88 24.70 -12.66
N ILE A 73 -4.96 24.23 -11.42
CA ILE A 73 -4.44 22.93 -11.01
C ILE A 73 -5.48 21.86 -11.32
N GLU A 74 -5.18 20.98 -12.27
CA GLU A 74 -5.99 19.80 -12.61
C GLU A 74 -5.74 18.65 -11.63
N THR A 75 -4.49 18.44 -11.28
CA THR A 75 -4.08 17.41 -10.32
C THR A 75 -3.17 18.03 -9.28
N THR A 76 -3.54 17.93 -8.02
CA THR A 76 -2.69 18.39 -6.91
C THR A 76 -1.52 17.43 -6.73
N GLY A 77 -0.30 17.99 -6.64
CA GLY A 77 0.91 17.24 -6.33
C GLY A 77 0.90 16.69 -4.91
N VAL A 78 1.54 15.56 -4.74
CA VAL A 78 1.75 14.92 -3.43
C VAL A 78 3.20 14.45 -3.35
N ASN A 79 3.90 14.85 -2.29
CA ASN A 79 5.26 14.37 -2.04
C ASN A 79 5.28 12.86 -1.79
N GLY A 80 6.36 12.22 -2.16
CA GLY A 80 6.63 10.86 -1.77
C GLY A 80 6.76 10.73 -0.26
N SER A 81 6.64 9.52 0.25
CA SER A 81 6.73 9.21 1.66
C SER A 81 7.21 7.80 1.89
N SER A 82 7.67 7.51 3.08
CA SER A 82 8.04 6.15 3.49
C SER A 82 7.65 5.89 4.94
N ILE A 83 7.44 4.62 5.25
CA ILE A 83 7.20 4.16 6.61
C ILE A 83 7.79 2.77 6.80
N SER A 84 8.30 2.49 7.98
CA SER A 84 8.73 1.16 8.39
C SER A 84 7.74 0.59 9.40
N ILE A 85 7.40 -0.68 9.24
CA ILE A 85 6.48 -1.39 10.13
C ILE A 85 7.17 -2.67 10.59
N THR A 86 7.24 -2.88 11.90
CA THR A 86 7.78 -4.10 12.49
C THR A 86 6.64 -4.99 12.95
N ARG A 87 6.58 -6.23 12.44
CA ARG A 87 5.67 -7.25 12.92
C ARG A 87 6.40 -8.17 13.89
N ILE A 88 5.80 -8.40 15.04
CA ILE A 88 6.33 -9.28 16.09
C ILE A 88 5.32 -10.41 16.31
N VAL A 89 5.78 -11.66 16.22
CA VAL A 89 4.97 -12.85 16.48
C VAL A 89 5.59 -13.62 17.64
N LYS A 90 4.80 -13.83 18.69
CA LYS A 90 5.18 -14.62 19.86
C LYS A 90 4.26 -15.83 20.01
N ASP A 91 4.75 -16.89 20.60
CA ASP A 91 3.89 -18.02 21.00
C ASP A 91 3.04 -17.68 22.23
N SER A 92 2.21 -18.64 22.67
CA SER A 92 1.35 -18.47 23.84
C SER A 92 2.13 -18.28 25.16
N ASN A 93 3.41 -18.63 25.20
CA ASN A 93 4.30 -18.46 26.34
C ASN A 93 5.12 -17.16 26.29
N GLY A 94 4.92 -16.34 25.25
CA GLY A 94 5.64 -15.10 25.06
C GLY A 94 7.01 -15.23 24.37
N LYS A 95 7.35 -16.43 23.89
CA LYS A 95 8.58 -16.66 23.14
C LYS A 95 8.49 -16.02 21.76
N LEU A 96 9.52 -15.25 21.37
CA LEU A 96 9.61 -14.66 20.04
C LEU A 96 9.76 -15.74 18.97
N LEU A 97 8.86 -15.77 18.00
CA LEU A 97 8.89 -16.66 16.85
C LEU A 97 9.37 -15.95 15.59
N HIS A 98 8.85 -14.75 15.33
CA HIS A 98 9.19 -13.94 14.17
C HIS A 98 9.27 -12.47 14.55
N GLU A 99 10.22 -11.79 13.94
CA GLU A 99 10.33 -10.33 13.95
C GLU A 99 10.70 -9.89 12.54
N ASP A 100 9.78 -9.21 11.87
CA ASP A 100 9.91 -8.82 10.47
C ASP A 100 9.81 -7.31 10.33
N LEU A 101 10.75 -6.73 9.60
CA LEU A 101 10.73 -5.32 9.21
C LEU A 101 10.19 -5.20 7.78
N PHE A 102 9.12 -4.43 7.61
CA PHE A 102 8.57 -4.07 6.32
C PHE A 102 8.79 -2.58 6.07
N GLU A 103 9.41 -2.25 4.96
CA GLU A 103 9.62 -0.88 4.53
C GLU A 103 8.74 -0.61 3.30
N SER A 104 7.95 0.45 3.39
CA SER A 104 7.08 0.90 2.30
C SER A 104 7.52 2.28 1.85
N THR A 105 7.77 2.43 0.55
CA THR A 105 8.14 3.70 -0.07
C THR A 105 7.12 4.03 -1.14
N TYR A 106 6.57 5.24 -1.07
CA TYR A 106 5.58 5.76 -2.00
C TYR A 106 6.23 6.85 -2.86
N ALA A 107 6.13 6.69 -4.18
CA ALA A 107 6.60 7.69 -5.12
C ALA A 107 5.76 8.96 -5.05
N PRO A 108 6.33 10.14 -5.37
CA PRO A 108 5.57 11.37 -5.47
C PRO A 108 4.58 11.30 -6.62
N LYS A 109 3.47 12.04 -6.49
CA LYS A 109 2.48 12.26 -7.54
C LYS A 109 2.63 13.65 -8.09
N ASP A 110 2.92 13.77 -9.39
CA ASP A 110 3.14 15.06 -10.03
C ASP A 110 1.91 15.97 -9.96
N GLN A 111 2.14 17.25 -9.76
CA GLN A 111 1.14 18.28 -9.95
C GLN A 111 0.97 18.58 -11.43
N VAL A 112 -0.26 18.62 -11.89
CA VAL A 112 -0.58 19.01 -13.27
C VAL A 112 -1.28 20.36 -13.27
N VAL A 113 -0.67 21.32 -13.96
CA VAL A 113 -1.23 22.66 -14.18
C VAL A 113 -1.66 22.77 -15.63
N VAL A 114 -2.91 23.09 -15.86
CA VAL A 114 -3.45 23.37 -17.19
C VAL A 114 -3.25 24.84 -17.52
N ARG A 115 -2.74 25.10 -18.75
CA ARG A 115 -2.56 26.42 -19.33
C ARG A 115 -3.47 26.61 -20.52
N GLY A 116 -4.30 27.66 -20.47
CA GLY A 116 -5.13 28.05 -21.59
C GLY A 116 -4.33 28.61 -22.74
N THR A 117 -4.65 28.13 -23.94
CA THR A 117 -4.01 28.60 -25.21
C THR A 117 -5.01 29.05 -26.28
N ALA A 118 -6.27 29.12 -25.90
CA ALA A 118 -7.34 29.52 -26.81
C ALA A 118 -7.19 30.99 -27.31
#